data_ed6f8846a9cadfb329e2499bc6416ec5
#
_entry.id   ed6f8846a9cadfb329e2499bc6416ec5
#
_cell.length_a   1.000
_cell.length_b   1.000
_cell.length_c   1.000
_cell.angle_alpha   90.00
_cell.angle_beta   90.00
_cell.angle_gamma   90.00
#
_symmetry.space_group_name_H-M   'P 1'
#
loop_
_entity.id
_entity.type
_entity.pdbx_description
1 polymer ?
#
loop_
_entity_poly.entity_id
_entity_poly.type
_entity_poly.pdbx_seq_one_letter_code
_entity_poly.pdbx_strand_id
1 'polypeptide(L)'
;MDTAITATAAGLPATAHFPSEPDKVRSFFDFLDAAPTTERNYTKALKRFFSWLAENGIKNPTDSHIRAYKKHLMATVKPGSVHLYLTALRLFFRWTFDQRLYPNIADHIKAPRTGRSHSRDSLTPGQAHLVLDTAKAHERDGLSGLKLYAIALLMLTGGPRCIEVSRANIADIRQADGHRVLYVQGKGHAEADRPINLTEEADAAIRAYLTARRAKPDEPLFTSDSNNNRGERMTSDAVSRTIKGLFRECGIDSPRLTAHSTRHTAATIASQSGNAIEDVSCFLGHADLSTTMIYDHAVSRTTSRCEQSVQNAIFSARY
;
A
#
# COMPACT_ATOMS: atom_id res chain seq x y z
N MET A 1 -31.02 -29.95 31.03
CA MET A 1 -31.39 -28.59 31.51
C MET A 1 -30.28 -27.67 31.09
N ASP A 2 -30.42 -27.12 29.88
CA ASP A 2 -29.45 -26.19 29.28
C ASP A 2 -29.74 -24.79 29.77
N THR A 3 -28.89 -24.27 30.62
CA THR A 3 -28.93 -22.89 31.07
C THR A 3 -28.25 -22.06 30.01
N ALA A 4 -29.03 -21.55 29.06
CA ALA A 4 -28.62 -20.47 28.13
C ALA A 4 -28.27 -19.24 28.97
N ILE A 5 -27.00 -18.88 29.05
CA ILE A 5 -26.55 -17.59 29.59
C ILE A 5 -26.93 -16.52 28.58
N THR A 6 -28.11 -15.95 28.76
CA THR A 6 -28.54 -14.71 28.11
C THR A 6 -27.75 -13.57 28.75
N ALA A 7 -26.65 -13.16 28.13
CA ALA A 7 -26.02 -11.89 28.45
C ALA A 7 -26.97 -10.74 28.01
N THR A 8 -27.76 -10.26 28.97
CA THR A 8 -28.59 -9.06 28.84
C THR A 8 -27.64 -7.87 28.66
N ALA A 9 -27.43 -7.39 27.43
CA ALA A 9 -26.78 -6.12 27.16
C ALA A 9 -27.66 -5.01 27.75
N ALA A 10 -27.33 -4.55 28.94
CA ALA A 10 -28.03 -3.47 29.62
C ALA A 10 -28.07 -2.23 28.73
N GLY A 11 -29.27 -1.82 28.27
CA GLY A 11 -29.50 -0.58 27.56
C GLY A 11 -29.94 -0.66 26.09
N LEU A 12 -30.09 -1.86 25.52
CA LEU A 12 -30.64 -2.00 24.16
C LEU A 12 -32.17 -2.08 24.17
N PRO A 13 -32.89 -1.48 23.20
CA PRO A 13 -34.34 -1.62 23.09
C PRO A 13 -34.73 -3.09 22.85
N ALA A 14 -35.82 -3.55 23.42
CA ALA A 14 -36.34 -4.91 23.29
C ALA A 14 -36.61 -5.36 21.83
N THR A 15 -36.64 -4.43 20.88
CA THR A 15 -36.86 -4.62 19.44
C THR A 15 -35.73 -4.02 18.60
N ALA A 16 -34.46 -4.34 18.95
CA ALA A 16 -33.33 -3.89 18.15
C ALA A 16 -33.36 -4.60 16.77
N HIS A 17 -33.68 -3.82 15.73
CA HIS A 17 -33.57 -4.29 14.35
C HIS A 17 -32.16 -4.01 13.80
N PHE A 18 -31.63 -4.97 13.02
CA PHE A 18 -30.31 -4.81 12.40
C PHE A 18 -30.31 -3.64 11.41
N PRO A 19 -29.45 -2.62 11.59
CA PRO A 19 -29.43 -1.40 10.79
C PRO A 19 -28.76 -1.63 9.44
N SER A 20 -29.46 -2.28 8.51
CA SER A 20 -28.99 -2.50 7.13
C SER A 20 -29.39 -1.37 6.16
N GLU A 21 -30.11 -0.37 6.64
CA GLU A 21 -30.61 0.75 5.84
C GLU A 21 -29.47 1.67 5.38
N PRO A 22 -29.53 2.20 4.14
CA PRO A 22 -28.48 3.06 3.59
C PRO A 22 -28.14 4.28 4.45
N ASP A 23 -29.15 4.89 5.10
CA ASP A 23 -28.97 6.07 5.96
C ASP A 23 -28.17 5.74 7.23
N LYS A 24 -28.39 4.57 7.81
CA LYS A 24 -27.61 4.12 8.98
C LYS A 24 -26.16 3.84 8.62
N VAL A 25 -25.93 3.28 7.43
CA VAL A 25 -24.57 3.08 6.92
C VAL A 25 -23.87 4.42 6.65
N ARG A 26 -24.59 5.42 6.15
CA ARG A 26 -24.06 6.78 5.97
C ARG A 26 -23.68 7.39 7.31
N SER A 27 -24.58 7.35 8.32
CA SER A 27 -24.29 7.84 9.67
C SER A 27 -23.08 7.17 10.32
N PHE A 28 -22.83 5.89 10.01
CA PHE A 28 -21.60 5.21 10.44
C PHE A 28 -20.34 5.84 9.81
N PHE A 29 -20.36 6.19 8.53
CA PHE A 29 -19.21 6.80 7.89
C PHE A 29 -18.98 8.24 8.34
N ASP A 30 -20.06 9.00 8.59
CA ASP A 30 -19.99 10.35 9.18
C ASP A 30 -19.34 10.31 10.58
N PHE A 31 -19.67 9.28 11.38
CA PHE A 31 -19.07 9.05 12.69
C PHE A 31 -17.59 8.62 12.61
N LEU A 32 -17.22 7.84 11.60
CA LEU A 32 -15.89 7.23 11.52
C LEU A 32 -14.78 8.23 11.21
N ASP A 33 -15.11 9.41 10.63
CA ASP A 33 -14.14 10.43 10.19
C ASP A 33 -12.93 9.85 9.45
N ALA A 34 -13.20 8.97 8.49
CA ALA A 34 -12.17 8.21 7.81
C ALA A 34 -11.77 8.84 6.48
N ALA A 35 -10.50 8.70 6.13
CA ALA A 35 -10.03 9.10 4.80
C ALA A 35 -10.87 8.44 3.69
N PRO A 36 -11.13 9.13 2.54
CA PRO A 36 -12.03 8.64 1.47
C PRO A 36 -11.70 7.23 0.95
N THR A 37 -10.42 6.85 0.96
CA THR A 37 -9.99 5.50 0.56
C THR A 37 -10.41 4.44 1.58
N THR A 38 -10.34 4.76 2.86
CA THR A 38 -10.77 3.86 3.95
C THR A 38 -12.29 3.68 3.91
N GLU A 39 -13.02 4.78 3.76
CA GLU A 39 -14.48 4.77 3.60
C GLU A 39 -14.91 3.88 2.42
N ARG A 40 -14.30 4.07 1.24
CA ARG A 40 -14.57 3.22 0.06
C ARG A 40 -14.33 1.74 0.33
N ASN A 41 -13.24 1.40 1.01
CA ASN A 41 -12.91 0.02 1.34
C ASN A 41 -13.89 -0.58 2.35
N TYR A 42 -14.29 0.17 3.35
CA TYR A 42 -15.26 -0.27 4.36
C TYR A 42 -16.68 -0.35 3.79
N THR A 43 -17.06 0.58 2.92
CA THR A 43 -18.32 0.49 2.15
C THR A 43 -18.38 -0.82 1.35
N LYS A 44 -17.30 -1.17 0.66
CA LYS A 44 -17.22 -2.43 -0.07
C LYS A 44 -17.36 -3.65 0.87
N ALA A 45 -16.71 -3.59 2.04
CA ALA A 45 -16.77 -4.66 3.04
C ALA A 45 -18.19 -4.84 3.58
N LEU A 46 -18.87 -3.74 3.96
CA LEU A 46 -20.23 -3.77 4.49
C LEU A 46 -21.25 -4.20 3.42
N LYS A 47 -21.15 -3.68 2.20
CA LYS A 47 -22.02 -4.11 1.08
C LYS A 47 -21.92 -5.62 0.87
N ARG A 48 -20.70 -6.18 0.86
CA ARG A 48 -20.50 -7.64 0.70
C ARG A 48 -21.12 -8.43 1.86
N PHE A 49 -21.01 -7.93 3.08
CA PHE A 49 -21.62 -8.57 4.24
C PHE A 49 -23.16 -8.53 4.17
N PHE A 50 -23.75 -7.40 3.83
CA PHE A 50 -25.21 -7.27 3.70
C PHE A 50 -25.76 -8.13 2.56
N SER A 51 -25.04 -8.21 1.43
CA SER A 51 -25.42 -9.15 0.35
C SER A 51 -25.39 -10.59 0.84
N TRP A 52 -24.35 -10.99 1.57
CA TRP A 52 -24.27 -12.35 2.12
C TRP A 52 -25.40 -12.63 3.14
N LEU A 53 -25.78 -11.68 3.97
CA LEU A 53 -26.93 -11.83 4.88
C LEU A 53 -28.24 -12.04 4.09
N ALA A 54 -28.46 -11.24 3.05
CA ALA A 54 -29.64 -11.33 2.21
C ALA A 54 -29.71 -12.68 1.49
N GLU A 55 -28.59 -13.16 0.90
CA GLU A 55 -28.47 -14.45 0.23
C GLU A 55 -28.79 -15.63 1.16
N ASN A 56 -28.50 -15.48 2.47
CA ASN A 56 -28.75 -16.51 3.48
C ASN A 56 -30.05 -16.29 4.28
N GLY A 57 -30.88 -15.31 3.90
CA GLY A 57 -32.16 -15.02 4.57
C GLY A 57 -32.05 -14.52 6.01
N ILE A 58 -30.87 -13.98 6.40
CA ILE A 58 -30.58 -13.56 7.76
C ILE A 58 -31.00 -12.10 7.96
N LYS A 59 -32.05 -11.86 8.71
CA LYS A 59 -32.53 -10.51 9.03
C LYS A 59 -31.87 -9.92 10.27
N ASN A 60 -31.63 -10.73 11.30
CA ASN A 60 -31.01 -10.34 12.56
C ASN A 60 -29.76 -11.19 12.80
N PRO A 61 -28.57 -10.73 12.36
CA PRO A 61 -27.34 -11.49 12.49
C PRO A 61 -26.91 -11.63 13.97
N THR A 62 -26.28 -12.75 14.28
CA THR A 62 -25.67 -13.05 15.58
C THR A 62 -24.17 -13.26 15.43
N ASP A 63 -23.46 -13.45 16.52
CA ASP A 63 -22.02 -13.77 16.52
C ASP A 63 -21.71 -15.05 15.72
N SER A 64 -22.61 -16.04 15.77
CA SER A 64 -22.49 -17.27 14.98
C SER A 64 -22.52 -16.99 13.46
N HIS A 65 -23.35 -16.05 13.03
CA HIS A 65 -23.40 -15.60 11.62
C HIS A 65 -22.13 -14.87 11.22
N ILE A 66 -21.50 -14.05 12.09
CA ILE A 66 -20.19 -13.44 11.81
C ILE A 66 -19.10 -14.51 11.66
N ARG A 67 -19.13 -15.57 12.48
CA ARG A 67 -18.20 -16.72 12.35
C ARG A 67 -18.40 -17.45 11.03
N ALA A 68 -19.65 -17.71 10.64
CA ALA A 68 -19.98 -18.32 9.34
C ALA A 68 -19.52 -17.46 8.18
N TYR A 69 -19.77 -16.14 8.24
CA TYR A 69 -19.29 -15.19 7.22
C TYR A 69 -17.75 -15.16 7.16
N LYS A 70 -17.06 -15.16 8.29
CA LYS A 70 -15.59 -15.29 8.30
C LYS A 70 -15.12 -16.54 7.56
N LYS A 71 -15.76 -17.70 7.81
CA LYS A 71 -15.44 -18.95 7.11
C LYS A 71 -15.66 -18.82 5.58
N HIS A 72 -16.78 -18.20 5.19
CA HIS A 72 -17.07 -17.89 3.79
C HIS A 72 -16.00 -16.98 3.17
N LEU A 73 -15.60 -15.92 3.86
CA LEU A 73 -14.53 -15.03 3.40
C LEU A 73 -13.19 -15.76 3.22
N MET A 74 -12.82 -16.61 4.18
CA MET A 74 -11.57 -17.39 4.12
C MET A 74 -11.52 -18.32 2.91
N ALA A 75 -12.66 -18.79 2.43
CA ALA A 75 -12.76 -19.61 1.21
C ALA A 75 -12.75 -18.80 -0.08
N THR A 76 -13.15 -17.52 -0.04
CA THR A 76 -13.42 -16.72 -1.26
C THR A 76 -12.47 -15.57 -1.50
N VAL A 77 -11.72 -15.11 -0.48
CA VAL A 77 -10.82 -13.96 -0.62
C VAL A 77 -9.48 -14.17 0.09
N LYS A 78 -8.48 -13.37 -0.29
CA LYS A 78 -7.14 -13.44 0.31
C LYS A 78 -7.16 -13.05 1.80
N PRO A 79 -6.27 -13.62 2.64
CA PRO A 79 -6.22 -13.35 4.09
C PRO A 79 -6.18 -11.87 4.48
N GLY A 80 -5.43 -11.04 3.73
CA GLY A 80 -5.40 -9.59 3.96
C GLY A 80 -6.75 -8.89 3.73
N SER A 81 -7.54 -9.37 2.76
CA SER A 81 -8.90 -8.88 2.52
C SER A 81 -9.85 -9.34 3.62
N VAL A 82 -9.70 -10.58 4.12
CA VAL A 82 -10.48 -11.05 5.28
C VAL A 82 -10.24 -10.16 6.49
N HIS A 83 -8.97 -9.81 6.76
CA HIS A 83 -8.61 -8.92 7.87
C HIS A 83 -9.31 -7.56 7.74
N LEU A 84 -9.23 -6.94 6.56
CA LEU A 84 -9.86 -5.65 6.27
C LEU A 84 -11.39 -5.71 6.49
N TYR A 85 -12.04 -6.74 5.95
CA TYR A 85 -13.50 -6.88 6.02
C TYR A 85 -13.97 -7.10 7.46
N LEU A 86 -13.27 -7.94 8.22
CA LEU A 86 -13.59 -8.13 9.65
C LEU A 86 -13.30 -6.88 10.49
N THR A 87 -12.33 -6.07 10.11
CA THR A 87 -12.07 -4.78 10.78
C THR A 87 -13.22 -3.81 10.54
N ALA A 88 -13.71 -3.70 9.30
CA ALA A 88 -14.88 -2.87 8.99
C ALA A 88 -16.12 -3.32 9.78
N LEU A 89 -16.37 -4.64 9.86
CA LEU A 89 -17.49 -5.17 10.64
C LEU A 89 -17.37 -4.90 12.13
N ARG A 90 -16.18 -5.05 12.73
CA ARG A 90 -15.97 -4.74 14.15
C ARG A 90 -16.24 -3.27 14.47
N LEU A 91 -15.79 -2.36 13.60
CA LEU A 91 -16.04 -0.94 13.77
C LEU A 91 -17.53 -0.62 13.61
N PHE A 92 -18.20 -1.22 12.61
CA PHE A 92 -19.63 -1.03 12.38
C PHE A 92 -20.46 -1.54 13.56
N PHE A 93 -20.23 -2.77 14.06
CA PHE A 93 -20.97 -3.32 15.19
C PHE A 93 -20.65 -2.63 16.52
N ARG A 94 -19.46 -2.10 16.69
CA ARG A 94 -19.12 -1.25 17.82
C ARG A 94 -19.92 0.06 17.75
N TRP A 95 -19.92 0.72 16.61
CA TRP A 95 -20.74 1.92 16.42
C TRP A 95 -22.24 1.66 16.66
N THR A 96 -22.80 0.57 16.12
CA THR A 96 -24.22 0.24 16.35
C THR A 96 -24.52 0.00 17.83
N PHE A 97 -23.57 -0.56 18.58
CA PHE A 97 -23.69 -0.75 20.02
C PHE A 97 -23.64 0.60 20.76
N ASP A 98 -22.67 1.46 20.45
CA ASP A 98 -22.51 2.78 21.06
C ASP A 98 -23.74 3.67 20.80
N GLN A 99 -24.36 3.54 19.61
CA GLN A 99 -25.62 4.22 19.26
C GLN A 99 -26.88 3.51 19.77
N ARG A 100 -26.76 2.41 20.52
CA ARG A 100 -27.88 1.60 21.05
C ARG A 100 -28.81 1.05 19.96
N LEU A 101 -28.32 0.85 18.76
CA LEU A 101 -29.07 0.32 17.61
C LEU A 101 -29.06 -1.21 17.57
N TYR A 102 -27.90 -1.83 17.85
CA TYR A 102 -27.70 -3.26 17.73
C TYR A 102 -26.54 -3.76 18.60
N PRO A 103 -26.56 -5.02 19.12
CA PRO A 103 -25.46 -5.58 19.90
C PRO A 103 -24.13 -5.62 19.14
N ASN A 104 -22.98 -5.51 19.86
CA ASN A 104 -21.67 -5.72 19.28
C ASN A 104 -21.36 -7.21 19.12
N ILE A 105 -21.89 -7.81 18.07
CA ILE A 105 -21.74 -9.25 17.77
C ILE A 105 -20.39 -9.60 17.12
N ALA A 106 -19.55 -8.62 16.80
CA ALA A 106 -18.27 -8.82 16.12
C ALA A 106 -17.04 -8.68 17.04
N ASP A 107 -17.24 -8.35 18.32
CA ASP A 107 -16.17 -8.00 19.26
C ASP A 107 -15.11 -9.11 19.41
N HIS A 108 -15.55 -10.34 19.63
CA HIS A 108 -14.67 -11.49 19.88
C HIS A 108 -14.19 -12.20 18.60
N ILE A 109 -14.50 -11.67 17.43
CA ILE A 109 -14.12 -12.32 16.17
C ILE A 109 -12.67 -11.93 15.79
N LYS A 110 -11.74 -12.86 16.01
CA LYS A 110 -10.34 -12.65 15.63
C LYS A 110 -10.16 -12.77 14.12
N ALA A 111 -9.43 -11.82 13.54
CA ALA A 111 -8.99 -11.95 12.15
C ALA A 111 -7.98 -13.11 12.00
N PRO A 112 -7.88 -13.72 10.81
CA PRO A 112 -6.84 -14.73 10.58
C PRO A 112 -5.47 -14.07 10.75
N ARG A 113 -4.52 -14.83 11.29
CA ARG A 113 -3.13 -14.37 11.34
C ARG A 113 -2.61 -14.27 9.91
N THR A 114 -2.25 -13.08 9.48
CA THR A 114 -1.49 -12.90 8.25
C THR A 114 -0.02 -13.09 8.60
N GLY A 115 0.65 -14.02 7.93
CA GLY A 115 2.10 -14.17 8.07
C GLY A 115 2.79 -12.84 7.69
N ARG A 116 3.89 -12.51 8.35
CA ARG A 116 4.74 -11.36 8.02
C ARG A 116 5.59 -11.59 6.75
N SER A 117 5.33 -12.66 5.98
CA SER A 117 6.06 -12.90 4.74
C SER A 117 5.70 -11.85 3.70
N HIS A 118 6.72 -11.40 2.95
CA HIS A 118 6.51 -10.50 1.82
C HIS A 118 5.51 -11.11 0.83
N SER A 119 4.39 -10.44 0.65
CA SER A 119 3.40 -10.81 -0.38
C SER A 119 3.84 -10.37 -1.78
N ARG A 120 4.92 -9.61 -1.89
CA ARG A 120 5.45 -9.04 -3.13
C ARG A 120 6.96 -9.28 -3.20
N ASP A 121 7.43 -9.49 -4.42
CA ASP A 121 8.85 -9.69 -4.70
C ASP A 121 9.52 -8.35 -5.02
N SER A 122 10.83 -8.25 -4.80
CA SER A 122 11.70 -7.21 -5.33
C SER A 122 12.35 -7.69 -6.62
N LEU A 123 12.76 -6.76 -7.46
CA LEU A 123 13.63 -7.05 -8.61
C LEU A 123 15.05 -7.33 -8.09
N THR A 124 15.78 -8.18 -8.77
CA THR A 124 17.23 -8.24 -8.61
C THR A 124 17.88 -6.97 -9.19
N PRO A 125 19.13 -6.61 -8.80
CA PRO A 125 19.83 -5.49 -9.42
C PRO A 125 19.89 -5.59 -10.96
N GLY A 126 20.14 -6.78 -11.50
CA GLY A 126 20.18 -7.01 -12.96
C GLY A 126 18.80 -6.80 -13.63
N GLN A 127 17.70 -7.23 -12.96
CA GLN A 127 16.36 -6.96 -13.46
C GLN A 127 16.02 -5.47 -13.40
N ALA A 128 16.41 -4.76 -12.34
CA ALA A 128 16.21 -3.32 -12.22
C ALA A 128 16.99 -2.56 -13.32
N HIS A 129 18.20 -3.00 -13.61
CA HIS A 129 19.00 -2.45 -14.71
C HIS A 129 18.31 -2.66 -16.06
N LEU A 130 17.87 -3.89 -16.36
CA LEU A 130 17.11 -4.20 -17.58
C LEU A 130 15.86 -3.33 -17.73
N VAL A 131 15.12 -3.10 -16.66
CA VAL A 131 13.94 -2.23 -16.66
C VAL A 131 14.30 -0.80 -16.99
N LEU A 132 15.42 -0.27 -16.45
CA LEU A 132 15.88 1.08 -16.75
C LEU A 132 16.40 1.21 -18.18
N ASP A 133 17.13 0.24 -18.67
CA ASP A 133 17.63 0.23 -20.07
C ASP A 133 16.49 0.17 -21.08
N THR A 134 15.48 -0.68 -20.81
CA THR A 134 14.28 -0.77 -21.64
C THR A 134 13.53 0.56 -21.61
N ALA A 135 13.32 1.17 -20.43
CA ALA A 135 12.66 2.47 -20.33
C ALA A 135 13.45 3.58 -21.05
N LYS A 136 14.78 3.55 -20.97
CA LYS A 136 15.66 4.51 -21.66
C LYS A 136 15.59 4.37 -23.17
N ALA A 137 15.47 3.16 -23.69
CA ALA A 137 15.33 2.94 -25.12
C ALA A 137 14.08 3.64 -25.71
N HIS A 138 13.02 3.77 -24.91
CA HIS A 138 11.80 4.50 -25.27
C HIS A 138 11.95 6.02 -25.35
N GLU A 139 13.04 6.63 -24.89
CA GLU A 139 13.24 8.08 -25.05
C GLU A 139 13.10 8.55 -26.49
N ARG A 140 13.39 7.67 -27.46
CA ARG A 140 13.23 7.91 -28.91
C ARG A 140 11.77 8.01 -29.35
N ASP A 141 10.83 7.51 -28.55
CA ASP A 141 9.39 7.53 -28.83
C ASP A 141 8.74 8.87 -28.45
N GLY A 142 9.55 9.89 -28.20
CA GLY A 142 9.13 11.24 -27.89
C GLY A 142 8.65 11.41 -26.45
N LEU A 143 7.63 12.24 -26.25
CA LEU A 143 7.21 12.68 -24.92
C LEU A 143 6.81 11.53 -23.98
N SER A 144 6.11 10.52 -24.49
CA SER A 144 5.69 9.36 -23.70
C SER A 144 6.86 8.53 -23.22
N GLY A 145 7.88 8.35 -24.06
CA GLY A 145 9.10 7.62 -23.71
C GLY A 145 9.95 8.37 -22.69
N LEU A 146 10.15 9.68 -22.86
CA LEU A 146 10.83 10.53 -21.88
C LEU A 146 10.13 10.45 -20.51
N LYS A 147 8.80 10.50 -20.48
CA LYS A 147 8.02 10.35 -19.28
C LYS A 147 8.20 8.96 -18.63
N LEU A 148 8.15 7.90 -19.44
CA LEU A 148 8.33 6.53 -18.98
C LEU A 148 9.68 6.36 -18.27
N TYR A 149 10.77 6.83 -18.89
CA TYR A 149 12.10 6.74 -18.32
C TYR A 149 12.22 7.54 -17.01
N ALA A 150 11.72 8.80 -17.01
CA ALA A 150 11.75 9.64 -15.81
C ALA A 150 10.96 9.00 -14.63
N ILE A 151 9.80 8.42 -14.89
CA ILE A 151 9.01 7.70 -13.85
C ILE A 151 9.74 6.45 -13.38
N ALA A 152 10.25 5.62 -14.29
CA ALA A 152 10.95 4.38 -13.95
C ALA A 152 12.18 4.65 -13.08
N LEU A 153 12.99 5.64 -13.48
CA LEU A 153 14.20 6.01 -12.77
C LEU A 153 13.87 6.59 -11.38
N LEU A 154 12.94 7.55 -11.29
CA LEU A 154 12.49 8.09 -10.01
C LEU A 154 11.97 6.99 -9.07
N MET A 155 11.17 6.04 -9.58
CA MET A 155 10.59 4.99 -8.76
C MET A 155 11.59 3.94 -8.29
N LEU A 156 12.60 3.61 -9.10
CA LEU A 156 13.62 2.62 -8.76
C LEU A 156 14.74 3.20 -7.89
N THR A 157 15.11 4.47 -8.06
CA THR A 157 16.19 5.10 -7.29
C THR A 157 15.70 5.83 -6.05
N GLY A 158 14.55 6.49 -6.11
CA GLY A 158 13.97 7.27 -5.00
C GLY A 158 12.93 6.52 -4.16
N GLY A 159 12.42 5.39 -4.64
CA GLY A 159 11.45 4.54 -3.93
C GLY A 159 10.10 5.19 -3.57
N PRO A 160 9.55 6.19 -4.31
CA PRO A 160 8.24 6.76 -3.98
C PRO A 160 7.11 5.75 -4.17
N ARG A 161 5.99 6.00 -3.48
CA ARG A 161 4.73 5.30 -3.76
C ARG A 161 4.07 5.88 -5.02
N CYS A 162 3.27 5.09 -5.73
CA CYS A 162 2.56 5.57 -6.92
C CYS A 162 1.70 6.82 -6.64
N ILE A 163 1.11 6.93 -5.44
CA ILE A 163 0.32 8.10 -5.06
C ILE A 163 1.20 9.34 -4.84
N GLU A 164 2.42 9.18 -4.37
CA GLU A 164 3.40 10.26 -4.19
C GLU A 164 3.85 10.78 -5.55
N VAL A 165 4.14 9.89 -6.50
CA VAL A 165 4.45 10.25 -7.90
C VAL A 165 3.27 10.97 -8.56
N SER A 166 2.04 10.47 -8.33
CA SER A 166 0.81 11.08 -8.88
C SER A 166 0.58 12.49 -8.35
N ARG A 167 0.85 12.75 -7.07
CA ARG A 167 0.59 14.04 -6.42
C ARG A 167 1.67 15.08 -6.68
N ALA A 168 2.87 14.67 -7.05
CA ALA A 168 4.01 15.55 -7.24
C ALA A 168 3.73 16.66 -8.25
N ASN A 169 4.18 17.87 -7.93
CA ASN A 169 4.16 19.04 -8.80
C ASN A 169 5.58 19.41 -9.22
N ILE A 170 5.71 20.21 -10.23
CA ILE A 170 7.02 20.74 -10.66
C ILE A 170 7.62 21.62 -9.56
N ALA A 171 6.78 22.44 -8.89
CA ALA A 171 7.19 23.31 -7.80
C ALA A 171 7.69 22.55 -6.54
N ASP A 172 7.39 21.26 -6.44
CA ASP A 172 7.89 20.43 -5.34
C ASP A 172 9.35 20.00 -5.51
N ILE A 173 9.95 20.26 -6.69
CA ILE A 173 11.38 20.07 -6.91
C ILE A 173 12.12 21.33 -6.47
N ARG A 174 12.93 21.22 -5.41
CA ARG A 174 13.65 22.34 -4.81
C ARG A 174 15.14 22.06 -4.75
N GLN A 175 15.93 23.12 -4.61
CA GLN A 175 17.36 23.02 -4.32
C GLN A 175 17.54 22.90 -2.82
N ALA A 176 18.27 21.90 -2.34
CA ALA A 176 18.65 21.72 -0.95
C ALA A 176 20.08 21.17 -0.87
N ASP A 177 20.92 21.73 -0.07
CA ASP A 177 22.30 21.28 0.20
C ASP A 177 23.13 20.94 -1.06
N GLY A 178 22.97 21.73 -2.11
CA GLY A 178 23.72 21.58 -3.36
C GLY A 178 23.14 20.59 -4.38
N HIS A 179 22.04 19.90 -4.05
CA HIS A 179 21.37 18.96 -4.97
C HIS A 179 19.88 19.24 -5.11
N ARG A 180 19.28 18.62 -6.12
CA ARG A 180 17.84 18.73 -6.34
C ARG A 180 17.11 17.68 -5.53
N VAL A 181 16.04 18.11 -4.88
CA VAL A 181 15.21 17.29 -4.01
C VAL A 181 13.76 17.42 -4.43
N LEU A 182 13.08 16.31 -4.64
CA LEU A 182 11.65 16.25 -4.83
C LEU A 182 10.97 16.04 -3.48
N TYR A 183 10.17 17.00 -3.04
CA TYR A 183 9.31 16.82 -1.87
C TYR A 183 8.03 16.13 -2.28
N VAL A 184 7.65 15.05 -1.59
CA VAL A 184 6.45 14.27 -1.92
C VAL A 184 5.46 14.24 -0.77
N GLN A 185 4.17 14.26 -1.12
CA GLN A 185 3.08 14.16 -0.17
C GLN A 185 2.77 12.71 0.17
N GLY A 186 3.12 12.27 1.37
CA GLY A 186 2.86 10.95 1.90
C GLY A 186 1.37 10.64 2.07
N LYS A 187 1.05 9.36 2.34
CA LYS A 187 -0.32 8.96 2.66
C LYS A 187 -0.69 9.51 4.05
N GLY A 188 -1.76 10.29 4.12
CA GLY A 188 -2.23 10.90 5.38
C GLY A 188 -1.59 12.24 5.71
N HIS A 189 -0.64 12.73 4.91
CA HIS A 189 -0.05 14.05 5.06
C HIS A 189 -0.82 15.08 4.25
N ALA A 190 -0.95 16.29 4.81
CA ALA A 190 -1.60 17.41 4.12
C ALA A 190 -0.68 18.06 3.07
N GLU A 191 0.64 18.03 3.31
CA GLU A 191 1.64 18.72 2.52
C GLU A 191 2.71 17.75 1.96
N ALA A 192 3.48 18.24 0.99
CA ALA A 192 4.66 17.57 0.47
C ALA A 192 5.85 17.85 1.41
N ASP A 193 6.07 16.97 2.37
CA ASP A 193 7.04 17.12 3.47
C ASP A 193 8.18 16.07 3.44
N ARG A 194 8.02 14.97 2.68
CA ARG A 194 9.06 13.94 2.59
C ARG A 194 10.00 14.21 1.42
N PRO A 195 11.31 14.44 1.67
CA PRO A 195 12.28 14.65 0.62
C PRO A 195 12.69 13.34 -0.07
N ILE A 196 12.92 13.41 -1.37
CA ILE A 196 13.57 12.41 -2.19
C ILE A 196 14.74 13.10 -2.91
N ASN A 197 15.96 12.74 -2.57
CA ASN A 197 17.14 13.23 -3.28
C ASN A 197 17.12 12.67 -4.71
N LEU A 198 17.15 13.56 -5.68
CA LEU A 198 17.23 13.17 -7.09
C LEU A 198 18.68 12.85 -7.43
N THR A 199 18.94 11.66 -8.00
CA THR A 199 20.23 11.39 -8.63
C THR A 199 20.40 12.30 -9.85
N GLU A 200 21.63 12.50 -10.31
CA GLU A 200 21.90 13.32 -11.51
C GLU A 200 21.11 12.82 -12.72
N GLU A 201 21.05 11.49 -12.89
CA GLU A 201 20.31 10.86 -13.98
C GLU A 201 18.80 11.07 -13.84
N ALA A 202 18.24 10.95 -12.63
CA ALA A 202 16.82 11.15 -12.39
C ALA A 202 16.41 12.61 -12.63
N ASP A 203 17.23 13.56 -12.17
CA ASP A 203 17.01 14.98 -12.42
C ASP A 203 17.12 15.31 -13.92
N ALA A 204 18.12 14.75 -14.61
CA ALA A 204 18.30 14.94 -16.06
C ALA A 204 17.10 14.38 -16.84
N ALA A 205 16.63 13.17 -16.52
CA ALA A 205 15.48 12.56 -17.18
C ALA A 205 14.18 13.36 -16.93
N ILE A 206 13.96 13.84 -15.72
CA ILE A 206 12.81 14.69 -15.38
C ILE A 206 12.90 15.99 -16.16
N ARG A 207 14.05 16.65 -16.21
CA ARG A 207 14.23 17.90 -16.97
C ARG A 207 14.01 17.70 -18.47
N ALA A 208 14.51 16.62 -19.06
CA ALA A 208 14.29 16.28 -20.46
C ALA A 208 12.80 16.16 -20.78
N TYR A 209 12.05 15.43 -19.95
CA TYR A 209 10.60 15.30 -20.06
C TYR A 209 9.88 16.65 -19.93
N LEU A 210 10.20 17.45 -18.91
CA LEU A 210 9.56 18.75 -18.67
C LEU A 210 9.85 19.75 -19.81
N THR A 211 11.07 19.77 -20.33
CA THR A 211 11.45 20.59 -21.47
C THR A 211 10.71 20.23 -22.76
N ALA A 212 10.63 18.91 -23.05
CA ALA A 212 9.91 18.42 -24.23
C ALA A 212 8.39 18.69 -24.14
N ARG A 213 7.83 18.66 -22.92
CA ARG A 213 6.43 19.00 -22.66
C ARG A 213 6.16 20.50 -22.67
N ARG A 214 7.18 21.36 -22.59
CA ARG A 214 7.07 22.82 -22.36
C ARG A 214 6.29 23.11 -21.07
N ALA A 215 6.61 22.40 -20.01
CA ALA A 215 5.90 22.41 -18.74
C ALA A 215 6.05 23.75 -18.01
N LYS A 216 4.99 24.17 -17.31
CA LYS A 216 4.96 25.36 -16.45
C LYS A 216 5.18 24.98 -14.98
N PRO A 217 5.72 25.90 -14.15
CA PRO A 217 6.05 25.60 -12.76
C PRO A 217 4.86 25.16 -11.86
N ASP A 218 3.65 25.60 -12.19
CA ASP A 218 2.41 25.34 -11.45
C ASP A 218 1.71 24.04 -11.87
N GLU A 219 2.28 23.31 -12.84
CA GLU A 219 1.68 22.09 -13.36
C GLU A 219 2.08 20.83 -12.56
N PRO A 220 1.31 19.73 -12.72
CA PRO A 220 1.71 18.42 -12.22
C PRO A 220 3.05 17.98 -12.82
N LEU A 221 3.86 17.28 -12.01
CA LEU A 221 5.14 16.74 -12.47
C LEU A 221 4.94 15.78 -13.65
N PHE A 222 3.99 14.87 -13.57
CA PHE A 222 3.66 13.93 -14.64
C PHE A 222 2.19 14.05 -15.05
N THR A 223 1.98 14.08 -16.38
CA THR A 223 0.65 14.22 -16.99
C THR A 223 0.21 12.96 -17.71
N SER A 224 -1.10 12.80 -17.85
CA SER A 224 -1.74 11.68 -18.52
C SER A 224 -1.70 11.78 -20.03
N ASP A 225 -1.50 10.65 -20.74
CA ASP A 225 -1.65 10.52 -22.18
C ASP A 225 -3.03 9.95 -22.57
N SER A 226 -3.86 9.60 -21.59
CA SER A 226 -5.18 9.03 -21.84
C SER A 226 -6.09 10.02 -22.56
N ASN A 227 -6.85 9.54 -23.54
CA ASN A 227 -7.76 10.41 -24.32
C ASN A 227 -8.79 11.13 -23.42
N ASN A 228 -9.19 10.54 -22.29
CA ASN A 228 -10.20 11.12 -21.40
C ASN A 228 -9.67 12.27 -20.53
N ASN A 229 -8.35 12.30 -20.27
CA ASN A 229 -7.73 13.29 -19.38
C ASN A 229 -6.29 13.63 -19.82
N ARG A 230 -6.10 13.77 -21.12
CA ARG A 230 -4.80 14.14 -21.69
C ARG A 230 -4.33 15.50 -21.17
N GLY A 231 -3.08 15.55 -20.70
CA GLY A 231 -2.48 16.75 -20.12
C GLY A 231 -2.82 16.98 -18.65
N GLU A 232 -3.85 16.33 -18.13
CA GLU A 232 -4.20 16.38 -16.71
C GLU A 232 -3.22 15.56 -15.86
N ARG A 233 -3.28 15.71 -14.55
CA ARG A 233 -2.48 14.96 -13.59
C ARG A 233 -2.59 13.45 -13.81
N MET A 234 -1.46 12.76 -13.89
CA MET A 234 -1.41 11.30 -13.99
C MET A 234 -1.90 10.66 -12.70
N THR A 235 -2.87 9.75 -12.79
CA THR A 235 -3.40 9.07 -11.60
C THR A 235 -2.44 8.01 -11.06
N SER A 236 -2.55 7.68 -9.77
CA SER A 236 -1.78 6.59 -9.13
C SER A 236 -1.94 5.25 -9.85
N ASP A 237 -3.16 4.96 -10.35
CA ASP A 237 -3.43 3.74 -11.13
C ASP A 237 -2.75 3.78 -12.51
N ALA A 238 -2.65 4.95 -13.14
CA ALA A 238 -1.93 5.12 -14.39
C ALA A 238 -0.42 4.90 -14.18
N VAL A 239 0.19 5.49 -13.15
CA VAL A 239 1.58 5.22 -12.76
C VAL A 239 1.81 3.72 -12.56
N SER A 240 0.91 3.07 -11.84
CA SER A 240 1.00 1.63 -11.55
C SER A 240 0.93 0.79 -12.84
N ARG A 241 0.02 1.12 -13.76
CA ARG A 241 -0.10 0.42 -15.06
C ARG A 241 1.11 0.62 -15.94
N THR A 242 1.66 1.84 -15.99
CA THR A 242 2.87 2.16 -16.75
C THR A 242 4.05 1.29 -16.31
N ILE A 243 4.33 1.24 -15.02
CA ILE A 243 5.43 0.41 -14.50
C ILE A 243 5.16 -1.09 -14.71
N LYS A 244 3.91 -1.54 -14.52
CA LYS A 244 3.58 -2.96 -14.77
C LYS A 244 3.69 -3.32 -16.26
N GLY A 245 3.36 -2.38 -17.15
CA GLY A 245 3.57 -2.53 -18.61
C GLY A 245 5.05 -2.71 -18.93
N LEU A 246 5.90 -1.85 -18.38
CA LEU A 246 7.35 -1.91 -18.56
C LEU A 246 7.94 -3.24 -18.03
N PHE A 247 7.48 -3.75 -16.89
CA PHE A 247 7.92 -5.06 -16.39
C PHE A 247 7.57 -6.19 -17.37
N ARG A 248 6.36 -6.18 -17.95
CA ARG A 248 5.95 -7.18 -18.95
C ARG A 248 6.80 -7.12 -20.20
N GLU A 249 7.11 -5.93 -20.67
CA GLU A 249 8.01 -5.71 -21.81
C GLU A 249 9.40 -6.30 -21.58
N CYS A 250 9.92 -6.17 -20.36
CA CYS A 250 11.17 -6.81 -19.95
C CYS A 250 11.06 -8.33 -19.74
N GLY A 251 9.92 -8.97 -20.03
CA GLY A 251 9.69 -10.38 -19.73
C GLY A 251 9.54 -10.70 -18.24
N ILE A 252 9.36 -9.68 -17.39
CA ILE A 252 9.22 -9.82 -15.94
C ILE A 252 7.72 -9.81 -15.59
N ASP A 253 6.97 -10.84 -15.99
CA ASP A 253 5.54 -10.94 -15.72
C ASP A 253 5.24 -11.88 -14.57
N SER A 254 5.20 -11.33 -13.36
CA SER A 254 4.80 -12.02 -12.14
C SER A 254 3.63 -11.31 -11.48
N PRO A 255 2.61 -12.03 -10.98
CA PRO A 255 1.51 -11.43 -10.21
C PRO A 255 1.98 -10.84 -8.86
N ARG A 256 3.19 -11.21 -8.41
CA ARG A 256 3.81 -10.72 -7.19
C ARG A 256 4.60 -9.43 -7.42
N LEU A 257 5.02 -9.14 -8.68
CA LEU A 257 5.70 -7.92 -9.07
C LEU A 257 4.68 -6.86 -9.54
N THR A 258 4.69 -5.73 -8.89
CA THR A 258 3.80 -4.59 -9.12
C THR A 258 4.61 -3.30 -9.08
N ALA A 259 4.01 -2.16 -9.42
CA ALA A 259 4.68 -0.88 -9.25
C ALA A 259 5.17 -0.62 -7.80
N HIS A 260 4.53 -1.20 -6.79
CA HIS A 260 5.04 -1.12 -5.41
C HIS A 260 6.33 -1.94 -5.22
N SER A 261 6.60 -2.91 -6.08
CA SER A 261 7.85 -3.67 -6.06
C SER A 261 9.08 -2.81 -6.40
N THR A 262 8.94 -1.68 -7.13
CA THR A 262 10.06 -0.74 -7.33
C THR A 262 10.58 -0.20 -6.01
N ARG A 263 9.65 0.16 -5.09
CA ARG A 263 9.99 0.61 -3.75
C ARG A 263 10.62 -0.51 -2.90
N HIS A 264 10.11 -1.74 -3.01
CA HIS A 264 10.76 -2.91 -2.38
C HIS A 264 12.16 -3.13 -2.92
N THR A 265 12.35 -3.00 -4.24
CA THR A 265 13.64 -3.10 -4.90
C THR A 265 14.61 -2.04 -4.37
N ALA A 266 14.20 -0.77 -4.36
CA ALA A 266 15.02 0.32 -3.82
C ALA A 266 15.45 0.06 -2.37
N ALA A 267 14.50 -0.36 -1.51
CA ALA A 267 14.77 -0.71 -0.12
C ALA A 267 15.76 -1.88 0.02
N THR A 268 15.52 -2.96 -0.74
CA THR A 268 16.36 -4.16 -0.68
C THR A 268 17.77 -3.86 -1.16
N ILE A 269 17.92 -3.15 -2.28
CA ILE A 269 19.24 -2.77 -2.80
C ILE A 269 19.95 -1.83 -1.82
N ALA A 270 19.27 -0.83 -1.25
CA ALA A 270 19.86 0.06 -0.26
C ALA A 270 20.38 -0.71 0.98
N SER A 271 19.59 -1.64 1.51
CA SER A 271 19.99 -2.50 2.62
C SER A 271 21.17 -3.41 2.24
N GLN A 272 21.14 -4.03 1.05
CA GLN A 272 22.24 -4.87 0.56
C GLN A 272 23.55 -4.10 0.31
N SER A 273 23.44 -2.80 0.04
CA SER A 273 24.60 -1.90 -0.12
C SER A 273 25.23 -1.47 1.21
N GLY A 274 24.76 -1.99 2.33
CA GLY A 274 25.36 -1.77 3.65
C GLY A 274 24.87 -0.50 4.37
N ASN A 275 23.79 0.14 3.89
CA ASN A 275 23.20 1.26 4.62
C ASN A 275 22.52 0.78 5.90
N ALA A 276 22.60 1.59 6.96
CA ALA A 276 21.91 1.30 8.22
C ALA A 276 20.37 1.26 8.02
N ILE A 277 19.69 0.45 8.83
CA ILE A 277 18.23 0.28 8.68
C ILE A 277 17.47 1.58 8.93
N GLU A 278 17.99 2.44 9.77
CA GLU A 278 17.49 3.78 10.05
C GLU A 278 17.53 4.65 8.79
N ASP A 279 18.65 4.60 8.05
CA ASP A 279 18.83 5.34 6.81
C ASP A 279 17.86 4.82 5.73
N VAL A 280 17.70 3.50 5.61
CA VAL A 280 16.72 2.89 4.70
C VAL A 280 15.29 3.26 5.10
N SER A 281 14.99 3.34 6.39
CA SER A 281 13.70 3.78 6.91
C SER A 281 13.41 5.24 6.57
N CYS A 282 14.38 6.10 6.79
CA CYS A 282 14.33 7.53 6.45
C CYS A 282 14.15 7.71 4.93
N PHE A 283 14.98 7.05 4.12
CA PHE A 283 14.89 7.02 2.66
C PHE A 283 13.48 6.67 2.17
N LEU A 284 12.85 5.67 2.79
CA LEU A 284 11.50 5.26 2.43
C LEU A 284 10.41 6.15 3.07
N GLY A 285 10.72 6.94 4.10
CA GLY A 285 9.72 7.67 4.88
C GLY A 285 8.75 6.72 5.58
N HIS A 286 9.28 5.73 6.29
CA HIS A 286 8.48 4.90 7.19
C HIS A 286 8.41 5.55 8.56
N ALA A 287 7.20 5.76 9.08
CA ALA A 287 6.99 6.28 10.43
C ALA A 287 7.37 5.25 11.52
N ASP A 288 7.42 3.96 11.16
CA ASP A 288 7.73 2.85 12.06
C ASP A 288 8.83 1.97 11.44
N LEU A 289 9.96 1.85 12.14
CA LEU A 289 11.09 1.00 11.79
C LEU A 289 10.68 -0.46 11.57
N SER A 290 9.66 -0.96 12.27
CA SER A 290 9.17 -2.33 12.10
C SER A 290 8.76 -2.64 10.66
N THR A 291 8.33 -1.61 9.93
CA THR A 291 8.01 -1.72 8.49
C THR A 291 9.26 -1.91 7.64
N THR A 292 10.41 -1.37 8.07
CA THR A 292 11.69 -1.49 7.36
C THR A 292 12.45 -2.74 7.75
N MET A 293 12.32 -3.21 8.99
CA MET A 293 12.94 -4.46 9.47
C MET A 293 12.62 -5.69 8.62
N ILE A 294 11.51 -5.65 7.88
CA ILE A 294 11.14 -6.72 6.94
C ILE A 294 12.21 -6.89 5.84
N TYR A 295 12.81 -5.79 5.38
CA TYR A 295 13.88 -5.82 4.37
C TYR A 295 15.20 -6.34 4.96
N ASP A 296 15.53 -5.90 6.17
CA ASP A 296 16.72 -6.32 6.89
C ASP A 296 16.69 -7.83 7.19
N HIS A 297 15.58 -8.35 7.71
CA HIS A 297 15.43 -9.78 7.97
C HIS A 297 15.55 -10.65 6.70
N ALA A 298 14.99 -10.18 5.57
CA ALA A 298 15.07 -10.92 4.31
C ALA A 298 16.49 -10.95 3.77
N VAL A 299 17.22 -9.83 3.85
CA VAL A 299 18.63 -9.73 3.41
C VAL A 299 19.55 -10.43 4.40
N SER A 300 19.41 -10.13 5.69
CA SER A 300 20.28 -10.65 6.76
C SER A 300 20.27 -12.18 6.81
N ARG A 301 19.11 -12.84 6.64
CA ARG A 301 19.03 -14.31 6.73
C ARG A 301 19.68 -15.03 5.56
N THR A 302 19.59 -14.49 4.36
CA THR A 302 20.17 -15.11 3.15
C THR A 302 21.65 -14.78 2.95
N THR A 303 22.10 -13.63 3.47
CA THR A 303 23.49 -13.16 3.37
C THR A 303 24.27 -13.27 4.67
N SER A 304 23.60 -13.64 5.77
CA SER A 304 24.22 -13.84 7.07
C SER A 304 25.27 -14.94 7.03
N ARG A 305 26.42 -14.64 7.60
CA ARG A 305 27.51 -15.60 7.84
C ARG A 305 27.54 -16.07 9.30
N CYS A 306 26.43 -15.98 10.02
CA CYS A 306 26.35 -16.35 11.43
C CYS A 306 26.77 -17.82 11.63
N GLU A 307 26.28 -18.71 10.77
CA GLU A 307 26.64 -20.14 10.83
C GLU A 307 28.14 -20.34 10.68
N GLN A 308 28.78 -19.61 9.75
CA GLN A 308 30.23 -19.68 9.56
C GLN A 308 30.99 -19.07 10.75
N SER A 309 30.49 -17.98 11.31
CA SER A 309 31.09 -17.34 12.50
C SER A 309 31.00 -18.26 13.73
N VAL A 310 29.84 -18.90 13.93
CA VAL A 310 29.65 -19.90 15.00
C VAL A 310 30.59 -21.07 14.80
N GLN A 311 30.68 -21.63 13.59
CA GLN A 311 31.62 -22.70 13.26
C GLN A 311 33.05 -22.28 13.56
N ASN A 312 33.49 -21.13 13.10
CA ASN A 312 34.82 -20.62 13.34
C ASN A 312 35.12 -20.46 14.84
N ALA A 313 34.17 -19.92 15.60
CA ALA A 313 34.33 -19.78 17.05
C ALA A 313 34.47 -21.13 17.76
N ILE A 314 33.65 -22.11 17.39
CA ILE A 314 33.70 -23.46 17.95
C ILE A 314 35.05 -24.13 17.63
N PHE A 315 35.48 -24.08 16.40
CA PHE A 315 36.74 -24.75 15.97
C PHE A 315 37.99 -23.96 16.33
N SER A 316 37.89 -22.68 16.67
CA SER A 316 39.00 -21.85 17.16
C SER A 316 39.23 -21.97 18.68
N ALA A 317 38.25 -22.48 19.41
CA ALA A 317 38.35 -22.71 20.84
C ALA A 317 39.34 -23.91 21.04
N ARG A 318 40.61 -23.61 21.29
CA ARG A 318 41.58 -24.58 21.78
C ARG A 318 41.39 -24.72 23.28
N TYR A 319 41.23 -25.96 23.74
CA TYR A 319 41.27 -26.32 25.16
C TYR A 319 42.67 -26.09 25.72
#